data_474c216c6efdf09be156b62b63b79bb9
#
_entry.id   474c216c6efdf09be156b62b63b79bb9
#
_cell.length_a   1.000
_cell.length_b   1.000
_cell.length_c   1.000
_cell.angle_alpha   90.00
_cell.angle_beta   90.00
_cell.angle_gamma   90.00
#
_symmetry.space_group_name_H-M   'P 1'
#
loop_
_entity.id
_entity.type
_entity.pdbx_description
1 polymer ?
#
loop_
_entity_poly.entity_id
_entity_poly.type
_entity_poly.pdbx_seq_one_letter_code
_entity_poly.pdbx_strand_id
1 'polypeptide(L)'
;MTTELTYVVITPYSLSKSRTGNIIARLMSLSDCDLVGIRMMRPSDEFVDEYIRRVKSLNIPKVGKALVDYIDQNLRRENILKQQNRCLFLLFEGTDAVARIYDVVGKLTTVTESEANRGTIRGTYSDYVTTPDVAVRYFEPAVLLPTNLEYAKNNLEFFAKFGFIDSGIYEECSEGETTLVILKPDNFFKHSVRPGNMIDMFSKTGLRIVGARMIRMSAAQGEEFYGFLRDVFKKKLKPKIVAQLRQGMEGLFNFQITDDEFNAMAEVINEKNALYEFSQIVKYMTGVDPKDVPLADRDKPGKHLALALLYRGPNAVETIRERLGVTDPAIAAEGTIRSDFGQNIVQNAAHASDSIENAVRERKIIGLYDDAGADCRRIIENWLKVNGGSSMHLKEAARIQGEL
;
A
#
# COMPACT_ATOMS: atom_id res chain seq x y z
N MET A 1 17.91 20.94 -1.26
CA MET A 1 16.88 20.71 -0.23
C MET A 1 17.02 19.27 0.22
N THR A 2 17.08 19.03 1.52
CA THR A 2 17.20 17.68 2.07
C THR A 2 15.82 17.02 2.06
N THR A 3 15.77 15.79 1.58
CA THR A 3 14.53 14.99 1.59
C THR A 3 14.27 14.49 3.01
N GLU A 4 13.09 14.79 3.54
CA GLU A 4 12.65 14.34 4.86
C GLU A 4 11.87 13.03 4.76
N LEU A 5 11.94 12.22 5.82
CA LEU A 5 11.13 11.03 6.02
C LEU A 5 10.22 11.24 7.23
N THR A 6 8.93 10.94 7.08
CA THR A 6 7.94 11.05 8.15
C THR A 6 6.95 9.89 8.11
N TYR A 7 6.17 9.74 9.17
CA TYR A 7 5.20 8.66 9.27
C TYR A 7 3.82 9.14 9.71
N VAL A 8 2.82 8.35 9.35
CA VAL A 8 1.44 8.46 9.85
C VAL A 8 0.98 7.07 10.29
N VAL A 9 0.46 6.94 11.50
CA VAL A 9 -0.15 5.70 12.00
C VAL A 9 -1.66 5.89 12.03
N ILE A 10 -2.37 5.17 11.16
CA ILE A 10 -3.83 5.10 11.20
C ILE A 10 -4.23 4.23 12.38
N THR A 11 -5.09 4.77 13.25
CA THR A 11 -5.50 4.14 14.52
C THR A 11 -6.37 2.91 14.32
N PRO A 12 -6.47 2.00 15.32
CA PRO A 12 -7.37 0.86 15.28
C PRO A 12 -8.83 1.26 15.05
N TYR A 13 -9.27 2.35 15.67
CA TYR A 13 -10.62 2.87 15.49
C TYR A 13 -10.87 3.33 14.06
N SER A 14 -9.96 4.09 13.47
CA SER A 14 -10.07 4.56 12.08
C SER A 14 -10.09 3.40 11.08
N LEU A 15 -9.32 2.33 11.34
CA LEU A 15 -9.37 1.09 10.57
C LEU A 15 -10.75 0.41 10.69
N SER A 16 -11.27 0.29 11.90
CA SER A 16 -12.58 -0.36 12.16
C SER A 16 -13.75 0.42 11.55
N LYS A 17 -13.62 1.73 11.40
CA LYS A 17 -14.59 2.63 10.76
C LYS A 17 -14.39 2.78 9.26
N SER A 18 -13.54 1.96 8.63
CA SER A 18 -13.27 2.00 7.19
C SER A 18 -12.81 3.38 6.68
N ARG A 19 -12.12 4.15 7.50
CA ARG A 19 -11.63 5.50 7.16
C ARG A 19 -10.29 5.50 6.41
N THR A 20 -9.66 4.33 6.29
CA THR A 20 -8.30 4.14 5.75
C THR A 20 -8.14 4.73 4.36
N GLY A 21 -9.05 4.40 3.44
CA GLY A 21 -8.99 4.87 2.06
C GLY A 21 -9.04 6.39 1.96
N ASN A 22 -9.99 7.01 2.64
CA ASN A 22 -10.16 8.46 2.63
C ASN A 22 -9.00 9.22 3.30
N ILE A 23 -8.39 8.65 4.34
CA ILE A 23 -7.19 9.22 4.97
C ILE A 23 -6.01 9.16 3.99
N ILE A 24 -5.76 8.01 3.36
CA ILE A 24 -4.68 7.86 2.37
C ILE A 24 -4.91 8.78 1.17
N ALA A 25 -6.16 8.90 0.67
CA ALA A 25 -6.50 9.78 -0.44
C ALA A 25 -6.07 11.23 -0.17
N ARG A 26 -6.39 11.76 1.02
CA ARG A 26 -6.01 13.13 1.41
C ARG A 26 -4.51 13.29 1.59
N LEU A 27 -3.85 12.34 2.26
CA LEU A 27 -2.40 12.39 2.44
C LEU A 27 -1.69 12.42 1.08
N MET A 28 -2.03 11.53 0.15
CA MET A 28 -1.37 11.45 -1.15
C MET A 28 -1.70 12.58 -2.10
N SER A 29 -2.86 13.21 -1.99
CA SER A 29 -3.26 14.29 -2.92
C SER A 29 -2.91 15.69 -2.44
N LEU A 30 -2.74 15.91 -1.14
CA LEU A 30 -2.59 17.25 -0.56
C LEU A 30 -1.20 17.51 0.03
N SER A 31 -0.41 16.48 0.35
CA SER A 31 0.89 16.69 0.99
C SER A 31 2.05 16.92 0.01
N ASP A 32 1.89 16.54 -1.26
CA ASP A 32 2.99 16.52 -2.24
C ASP A 32 4.20 15.70 -1.75
N CYS A 33 3.90 14.59 -1.05
CA CYS A 33 4.87 13.63 -0.54
C CYS A 33 4.60 12.24 -1.11
N ASP A 34 5.66 11.47 -1.37
CA ASP A 34 5.58 10.11 -1.85
C ASP A 34 5.30 9.13 -0.72
N LEU A 35 4.31 8.26 -0.88
CA LEU A 35 4.10 7.11 -0.02
C LEU A 35 5.12 6.04 -0.38
N VAL A 36 6.19 5.91 0.42
CA VAL A 36 7.31 5.00 0.15
C VAL A 36 7.24 3.69 0.93
N GLY A 37 6.43 3.63 1.98
CA GLY A 37 6.24 2.42 2.78
C GLY A 37 4.85 2.36 3.41
N ILE A 38 4.33 1.14 3.54
CA ILE A 38 3.07 0.85 4.24
C ILE A 38 3.18 -0.52 4.91
N ARG A 39 2.63 -0.62 6.12
CA ARG A 39 2.66 -1.86 6.87
C ARG A 39 1.55 -1.91 7.92
N MET A 40 0.91 -3.05 8.05
CA MET A 40 0.13 -3.33 9.26
C MET A 40 1.07 -3.57 10.45
N MET A 41 0.68 -3.14 11.65
CA MET A 41 1.40 -3.40 12.89
C MET A 41 0.42 -3.67 14.05
N ARG A 42 0.87 -4.48 15.00
CA ARG A 42 0.20 -4.71 16.29
C ARG A 42 1.18 -4.37 17.40
N PRO A 43 1.05 -3.19 18.02
CA PRO A 43 1.92 -2.79 19.11
C PRO A 43 1.93 -3.83 20.23
N SER A 44 3.12 -4.19 20.75
CA SER A 44 3.25 -4.92 22.02
C SER A 44 3.04 -3.95 23.19
N ASP A 45 2.81 -4.50 24.39
CA ASP A 45 2.64 -3.65 25.57
C ASP A 45 3.92 -2.88 25.88
N GLU A 46 5.10 -3.48 25.67
CA GLU A 46 6.41 -2.80 25.82
C GLU A 46 6.56 -1.65 24.80
N PHE A 47 6.10 -1.86 23.57
CA PHE A 47 6.06 -0.79 22.58
C PHE A 47 5.17 0.36 23.05
N VAL A 48 3.98 0.06 23.57
CA VAL A 48 3.04 1.08 24.09
C VAL A 48 3.65 1.86 25.24
N ASP A 49 4.31 1.18 26.19
CA ASP A 49 4.96 1.84 27.33
C ASP A 49 6.05 2.81 26.90
N GLU A 50 6.90 2.40 25.94
CA GLU A 50 7.95 3.27 25.41
C GLU A 50 7.36 4.43 24.61
N TYR A 51 6.33 4.19 23.81
CA TYR A 51 5.67 5.23 23.03
C TYR A 51 5.01 6.30 23.94
N ILE A 52 4.37 5.86 25.02
CA ILE A 52 3.82 6.76 26.07
C ILE A 52 4.93 7.62 26.67
N ARG A 53 6.08 7.04 27.05
CA ARG A 53 7.23 7.80 27.57
C ARG A 53 7.67 8.89 26.61
N ARG A 54 7.75 8.59 25.33
CA ARG A 54 8.12 9.54 24.25
C ARG A 54 7.10 10.66 24.08
N VAL A 55 5.80 10.34 24.11
CA VAL A 55 4.74 11.35 24.04
C VAL A 55 4.75 12.27 25.25
N LYS A 56 4.95 11.72 26.46
CA LYS A 56 5.06 12.51 27.68
C LYS A 56 6.24 13.50 27.65
N SER A 57 7.37 13.13 27.05
CA SER A 57 8.54 14.01 26.93
C SER A 57 8.31 15.23 26.06
N LEU A 58 7.31 15.21 25.15
CA LEU A 58 6.95 16.36 24.31
C LEU A 58 6.26 17.49 25.08
N ASN A 59 5.79 17.23 26.29
CA ASN A 59 5.07 18.20 27.13
C ASN A 59 4.00 19.00 26.36
N ILE A 60 3.11 18.29 25.62
CA ILE A 60 2.06 18.89 24.80
C ILE A 60 0.97 19.47 25.72
N PRO A 61 0.79 20.80 25.78
CA PRO A 61 -0.21 21.40 26.65
C PRO A 61 -1.63 20.93 26.31
N LYS A 62 -2.48 20.81 27.32
CA LYS A 62 -3.93 20.52 27.25
C LYS A 62 -4.32 19.16 26.68
N VAL A 63 -3.69 18.68 25.60
CA VAL A 63 -4.05 17.42 24.93
C VAL A 63 -3.08 16.26 25.19
N GLY A 64 -1.90 16.53 25.76
CA GLY A 64 -0.88 15.51 26.00
C GLY A 64 -1.39 14.38 26.89
N LYS A 65 -2.14 14.70 27.96
CA LYS A 65 -2.77 13.68 28.81
C LYS A 65 -3.80 12.84 28.03
N ALA A 66 -4.69 13.47 27.28
CA ALA A 66 -5.70 12.77 26.50
C ALA A 66 -5.06 11.85 25.43
N LEU A 67 -3.96 12.29 24.81
CA LEU A 67 -3.21 11.46 23.85
C LEU A 67 -2.53 10.27 24.53
N VAL A 68 -1.93 10.46 25.71
CA VAL A 68 -1.33 9.39 26.50
C VAL A 68 -2.40 8.38 26.94
N ASP A 69 -3.54 8.85 27.47
CA ASP A 69 -4.66 8.01 27.87
C ASP A 69 -5.23 7.25 26.66
N TYR A 70 -5.32 7.89 25.49
CA TYR A 70 -5.72 7.23 24.26
C TYR A 70 -4.77 6.09 23.86
N ILE A 71 -3.46 6.34 23.84
CA ILE A 71 -2.45 5.35 23.47
C ILE A 71 -2.52 4.16 24.43
N ASP A 72 -2.58 4.41 25.72
CA ASP A 72 -2.65 3.38 26.74
C ASP A 72 -3.91 2.52 26.63
N GLN A 73 -5.07 3.14 26.39
CA GLN A 73 -6.35 2.45 26.35
C GLN A 73 -6.66 1.76 25.02
N ASN A 74 -6.10 2.21 23.90
CA ASN A 74 -6.48 1.73 22.58
C ASN A 74 -5.40 0.94 21.84
N LEU A 75 -4.11 1.13 22.16
CA LEU A 75 -3.02 0.46 21.46
C LEU A 75 -2.51 -0.81 22.15
N ARG A 76 -2.92 -1.09 23.39
CA ARG A 76 -2.58 -2.34 24.09
C ARG A 76 -3.34 -3.53 23.49
N ARG A 77 -2.81 -4.73 23.72
CA ARG A 77 -3.46 -5.99 23.31
C ARG A 77 -4.85 -6.12 23.91
N GLU A 78 -4.97 -5.87 25.22
CA GLU A 78 -6.24 -5.71 25.90
C GLU A 78 -6.60 -4.22 25.94
N ASN A 79 -7.58 -3.83 25.15
CA ASN A 79 -7.95 -2.44 24.99
C ASN A 79 -9.43 -2.18 25.25
N ILE A 80 -9.75 -0.91 25.51
CA ILE A 80 -11.11 -0.48 25.88
C ILE A 80 -12.18 -0.84 24.82
N LEU A 81 -11.78 -0.93 23.55
CA LEU A 81 -12.69 -1.24 22.44
C LEU A 81 -12.93 -2.74 22.32
N LYS A 82 -12.23 -3.59 23.08
CA LYS A 82 -12.23 -5.06 22.95
C LYS A 82 -12.02 -5.53 21.51
N GLN A 83 -11.20 -4.79 20.78
CA GLN A 83 -10.87 -5.03 19.38
C GLN A 83 -9.39 -5.34 19.23
N GLN A 84 -9.04 -5.86 18.07
CA GLN A 84 -7.65 -6.04 17.71
C GLN A 84 -6.95 -4.66 17.63
N ASN A 85 -5.79 -4.52 18.30
CA ASN A 85 -5.01 -3.28 18.35
C ASN A 85 -4.19 -3.05 17.08
N ARG A 86 -4.73 -3.43 15.92
CA ARG A 86 -4.06 -3.25 14.63
C ARG A 86 -4.02 -1.79 14.23
N CYS A 87 -2.86 -1.34 13.80
CA CYS A 87 -2.63 -0.03 13.20
C CYS A 87 -2.11 -0.21 11.77
N LEU A 88 -2.28 0.82 10.95
CA LEU A 88 -1.64 0.89 9.64
C LEU A 88 -0.59 2.00 9.66
N PHE A 89 0.68 1.60 9.57
CA PHE A 89 1.81 2.49 9.48
C PHE A 89 2.04 2.89 8.02
N LEU A 90 2.13 4.19 7.77
CA LEU A 90 2.42 4.80 6.48
C LEU A 90 3.72 5.58 6.59
N LEU A 91 4.59 5.45 5.61
CA LEU A 91 5.89 6.13 5.54
C LEU A 91 5.90 7.04 4.31
N PHE A 92 6.12 8.34 4.54
CA PHE A 92 6.15 9.36 3.51
C PHE A 92 7.53 10.00 3.38
N GLU A 93 7.92 10.29 2.15
CA GLU A 93 9.18 10.96 1.82
C GLU A 93 8.90 12.19 0.94
N GLY A 94 9.61 13.29 1.19
CA GLY A 94 9.48 14.51 0.39
C GLY A 94 10.24 15.69 0.99
N THR A 95 10.21 16.82 0.30
CA THR A 95 10.71 18.10 0.83
C THR A 95 9.75 18.61 1.89
N ASP A 96 10.27 18.98 3.08
CA ASP A 96 9.47 19.46 4.22
C ASP A 96 8.31 18.49 4.59
N ALA A 97 8.53 17.16 4.42
CA ALA A 97 7.48 16.16 4.54
C ALA A 97 6.79 16.18 5.91
N VAL A 98 7.53 16.43 6.97
CA VAL A 98 6.95 16.51 8.33
C VAL A 98 5.91 17.63 8.43
N ALA A 99 6.24 18.82 7.95
CA ALA A 99 5.34 19.98 7.99
C ALA A 99 4.13 19.78 7.07
N ARG A 100 4.36 19.35 5.83
CA ARG A 100 3.29 19.12 4.84
C ARG A 100 2.29 18.07 5.28
N ILE A 101 2.76 16.94 5.80
CA ILE A 101 1.89 15.88 6.34
C ILE A 101 1.13 16.40 7.57
N TYR A 102 1.80 17.18 8.46
CA TYR A 102 1.15 17.78 9.62
C TYR A 102 0.01 18.73 9.23
N ASP A 103 0.20 19.55 8.20
CA ASP A 103 -0.82 20.49 7.72
C ASP A 103 -2.04 19.77 7.14
N VAL A 104 -1.84 18.69 6.39
CA VAL A 104 -2.94 17.85 5.87
C VAL A 104 -3.69 17.14 6.99
N VAL A 105 -2.97 16.67 8.01
CA VAL A 105 -3.58 15.98 9.16
C VAL A 105 -4.31 16.97 10.08
N GLY A 106 -3.75 18.14 10.29
CA GLY A 106 -4.31 19.15 11.19
C GLY A 106 -3.85 19.04 12.64
N LYS A 107 -4.13 20.07 13.41
CA LYS A 107 -3.70 20.19 14.81
C LYS A 107 -4.41 19.21 15.73
N LEU A 108 -3.70 18.69 16.69
CA LEU A 108 -4.27 17.95 17.79
C LEU A 108 -4.94 18.93 18.75
N THR A 109 -6.24 18.79 18.94
CA THR A 109 -7.07 19.71 19.75
C THR A 109 -8.09 18.90 20.54
N THR A 110 -8.58 19.47 21.64
CA THR A 110 -9.68 18.90 22.45
C THR A 110 -11.04 19.48 22.07
N VAL A 111 -11.12 20.32 21.05
CA VAL A 111 -12.35 20.98 20.60
C VAL A 111 -12.73 20.44 19.24
N THR A 112 -13.99 19.96 19.12
CA THR A 112 -14.53 19.35 17.91
C THR A 112 -14.67 20.33 16.74
N GLU A 113 -14.87 21.62 17.01
CA GLU A 113 -15.11 22.66 15.99
C GLU A 113 -14.01 23.69 16.00
N SER A 114 -12.78 23.29 15.72
CA SER A 114 -11.70 24.24 15.50
C SER A 114 -11.68 24.66 14.02
N GLU A 115 -11.87 25.96 13.74
CA GLU A 115 -11.68 26.50 12.38
C GLU A 115 -10.32 26.14 11.81
N ALA A 116 -9.29 26.02 12.65
CA ALA A 116 -7.95 25.61 12.27
C ALA A 116 -7.84 24.16 11.71
N ASN A 117 -8.86 23.33 11.97
CA ASN A 117 -8.91 21.94 11.47
C ASN A 117 -9.93 21.73 10.35
N ARG A 118 -10.61 22.75 9.89
CA ARG A 118 -11.57 22.64 8.81
C ARG A 118 -10.90 22.09 7.54
N GLY A 119 -11.41 21.00 7.00
CA GLY A 119 -10.87 20.34 5.80
C GLY A 119 -9.71 19.40 6.05
N THR A 120 -9.13 19.35 7.25
CA THR A 120 -8.04 18.42 7.61
C THR A 120 -8.56 17.02 7.93
N ILE A 121 -7.63 16.03 8.03
CA ILE A 121 -7.97 14.66 8.43
C ILE A 121 -8.55 14.65 9.84
N ARG A 122 -7.97 15.36 10.80
CA ARG A 122 -8.49 15.44 12.16
C ARG A 122 -9.83 16.17 12.23
N GLY A 123 -10.00 17.26 11.49
CA GLY A 123 -11.28 17.96 11.42
C GLY A 123 -12.41 17.12 10.88
N THR A 124 -12.11 16.06 10.13
CA THR A 124 -13.12 15.17 9.52
C THR A 124 -13.32 13.87 10.29
N TYR A 125 -12.23 13.28 10.83
CA TYR A 125 -12.23 11.90 11.33
C TYR A 125 -11.87 11.76 12.81
N SER A 126 -11.44 12.84 13.50
CA SER A 126 -11.30 12.80 14.95
C SER A 126 -12.64 12.84 15.63
N ASP A 127 -12.78 12.09 16.71
CA ASP A 127 -13.97 12.11 17.55
C ASP A 127 -13.60 12.61 18.95
N TYR A 128 -14.32 13.62 19.43
CA TYR A 128 -14.16 14.19 20.75
C TYR A 128 -15.53 14.26 21.42
N VAL A 129 -15.63 13.72 22.61
CA VAL A 129 -16.80 13.90 23.47
C VAL A 129 -16.35 14.66 24.70
N THR A 130 -16.80 15.90 24.83
CA THR A 130 -16.54 16.76 26.00
C THR A 130 -17.73 16.81 26.92
N THR A 131 -17.48 17.03 28.22
CA THR A 131 -18.51 17.39 29.20
C THR A 131 -18.55 18.90 29.40
N PRO A 132 -19.63 19.45 30.00
CA PRO A 132 -19.71 20.87 30.34
C PRO A 132 -18.53 21.38 31.16
N ASP A 133 -17.88 20.49 31.93
CA ASP A 133 -16.72 20.80 32.77
C ASP A 133 -15.39 20.76 32.02
N VAL A 134 -15.40 20.74 30.69
CA VAL A 134 -14.21 20.74 29.81
C VAL A 134 -13.35 19.47 29.93
N ALA A 135 -13.78 18.45 30.64
CA ALA A 135 -13.11 17.16 30.65
C ALA A 135 -13.42 16.38 29.37
N VAL A 136 -12.38 15.93 28.65
CA VAL A 136 -12.54 15.06 27.49
C VAL A 136 -12.94 13.68 27.98
N ARG A 137 -14.16 13.25 27.69
CA ARG A 137 -14.65 11.90 28.01
C ARG A 137 -14.13 10.82 27.07
N TYR A 138 -14.03 11.17 25.80
CA TYR A 138 -13.55 10.31 24.73
C TYR A 138 -12.71 11.12 23.77
N PHE A 139 -11.60 10.53 23.34
CA PHE A 139 -10.66 11.18 22.44
C PHE A 139 -10.18 10.19 21.41
N GLU A 140 -10.41 10.47 20.15
CA GLU A 140 -9.93 9.69 19.00
C GLU A 140 -9.22 10.60 18.01
N PRO A 141 -7.88 10.53 17.91
CA PRO A 141 -7.10 11.46 17.10
C PRO A 141 -7.09 11.14 15.61
N ALA A 142 -7.80 10.11 15.16
CA ALA A 142 -7.83 9.53 13.82
C ALA A 142 -6.49 8.95 13.37
N VAL A 143 -5.40 9.67 13.54
CA VAL A 143 -4.04 9.26 13.20
C VAL A 143 -3.03 9.79 14.22
N LEU A 144 -1.89 9.08 14.36
CA LEU A 144 -0.72 9.50 15.13
C LEU A 144 0.41 9.84 14.17
N LEU A 145 1.12 10.95 14.42
CA LEU A 145 2.22 11.43 13.59
C LEU A 145 3.17 12.31 14.41
N PRO A 146 4.42 12.53 13.94
CA PRO A 146 5.34 13.47 14.58
C PRO A 146 4.96 14.91 14.27
N THR A 147 5.33 15.83 15.18
CA THR A 147 5.05 17.27 15.08
C THR A 147 6.24 18.08 14.54
N ASN A 148 7.43 17.51 14.52
CA ASN A 148 8.65 18.13 14.02
C ASN A 148 9.65 17.05 13.56
N LEU A 149 10.70 17.48 12.85
CA LEU A 149 11.68 16.59 12.23
C LEU A 149 12.50 15.79 13.26
N GLU A 150 12.86 16.39 14.39
CA GLU A 150 13.63 15.70 15.44
C GLU A 150 12.80 14.56 16.05
N TYR A 151 11.54 14.84 16.36
CA TYR A 151 10.62 13.83 16.87
C TYR A 151 10.32 12.75 15.82
N ALA A 152 10.25 13.13 14.53
CA ALA A 152 10.12 12.17 13.44
C ALA A 152 11.32 11.20 13.41
N LYS A 153 12.55 11.72 13.44
CA LYS A 153 13.78 10.90 13.46
C LYS A 153 13.80 9.93 14.64
N ASN A 154 13.56 10.45 15.84
CA ASN A 154 13.59 9.65 17.07
C ASN A 154 12.54 8.52 17.05
N ASN A 155 11.33 8.81 16.56
CA ASN A 155 10.29 7.80 16.48
C ASN A 155 10.49 6.81 15.32
N LEU A 156 11.00 7.25 14.17
CA LEU A 156 11.32 6.34 13.08
C LEU A 156 12.35 5.29 13.52
N GLU A 157 13.41 5.70 14.25
CA GLU A 157 14.36 4.78 14.85
C GLU A 157 13.69 3.79 15.81
N PHE A 158 12.81 4.29 16.66
CA PHE A 158 12.02 3.48 17.58
C PHE A 158 11.09 2.48 16.84
N PHE A 159 10.36 2.92 15.82
CA PHE A 159 9.52 2.05 15.01
C PHE A 159 10.34 0.97 14.29
N ALA A 160 11.48 1.32 13.72
CA ALA A 160 12.37 0.37 13.07
C ALA A 160 12.85 -0.73 14.04
N LYS A 161 13.12 -0.37 15.29
CA LYS A 161 13.62 -1.28 16.31
C LYS A 161 12.54 -2.13 16.98
N PHE A 162 11.39 -1.55 17.28
CA PHE A 162 10.37 -2.17 18.13
C PHE A 162 8.99 -2.32 17.47
N GLY A 163 8.71 -1.59 16.39
CA GLY A 163 7.39 -1.59 15.74
C GLY A 163 7.20 -2.66 14.68
N PHE A 164 8.31 -3.17 14.12
CA PHE A 164 8.29 -4.11 13.00
C PHE A 164 8.97 -5.43 13.39
N ILE A 165 8.41 -6.08 14.42
CA ILE A 165 8.97 -7.30 15.02
C ILE A 165 8.39 -8.61 14.45
N ASP A 166 7.31 -8.52 13.68
CA ASP A 166 6.59 -9.65 13.09
C ASP A 166 6.40 -9.48 11.57
N SER A 167 5.61 -10.33 10.94
CA SER A 167 5.34 -10.28 9.49
C SER A 167 4.53 -9.06 9.04
N GLY A 168 3.74 -8.43 9.93
CA GLY A 168 2.74 -7.42 9.57
C GLY A 168 1.54 -8.00 8.80
N ILE A 169 1.31 -9.31 8.93
CA ILE A 169 0.18 -10.02 8.33
C ILE A 169 -0.59 -10.69 9.47
N TYR A 170 -1.86 -10.34 9.61
CA TYR A 170 -2.70 -10.73 10.77
C TYR A 170 -3.98 -11.42 10.31
N GLU A 171 -3.83 -12.60 9.68
CA GLU A 171 -4.96 -13.36 9.16
C GLU A 171 -5.88 -13.86 10.27
N GLU A 172 -5.35 -14.10 11.47
CA GLU A 172 -6.11 -14.50 12.67
C GLU A 172 -7.11 -13.43 13.14
N CYS A 173 -7.02 -12.20 12.63
CA CYS A 173 -7.91 -11.11 12.98
C CYS A 173 -9.30 -11.18 12.30
N SER A 174 -9.52 -12.13 11.40
CA SER A 174 -10.80 -12.34 10.73
C SER A 174 -10.92 -13.80 10.31
N GLU A 175 -12.13 -14.32 10.35
CA GLU A 175 -12.46 -15.62 9.74
C GLU A 175 -12.60 -15.47 8.21
N GLY A 176 -12.55 -16.60 7.51
CA GLY A 176 -12.73 -16.65 6.06
C GLY A 176 -11.42 -16.82 5.28
N GLU A 177 -11.45 -16.49 4.02
CA GLU A 177 -10.34 -16.62 3.08
C GLU A 177 -9.57 -15.31 2.90
N THR A 178 -8.31 -15.40 2.46
CA THR A 178 -7.48 -14.24 2.16
C THR A 178 -7.25 -14.13 0.67
N THR A 179 -7.44 -12.92 0.11
CA THR A 179 -7.11 -12.60 -1.28
C THR A 179 -6.11 -11.46 -1.37
N LEU A 180 -5.34 -11.44 -2.46
CA LEU A 180 -4.37 -10.39 -2.76
C LEU A 180 -4.99 -9.38 -3.73
N VAL A 181 -4.81 -8.09 -3.43
CA VAL A 181 -5.06 -6.98 -4.35
C VAL A 181 -3.75 -6.23 -4.56
N ILE A 182 -3.44 -5.88 -5.82
CA ILE A 182 -2.31 -4.99 -6.13
C ILE A 182 -2.85 -3.76 -6.85
N LEU A 183 -2.78 -2.59 -6.21
CA LEU A 183 -2.97 -1.32 -6.89
C LEU A 183 -1.76 -1.07 -7.80
N LYS A 184 -2.02 -0.96 -9.11
CA LYS A 184 -0.99 -0.97 -10.15
C LYS A 184 -0.19 0.34 -10.20
N PRO A 185 0.99 0.36 -10.86
CA PRO A 185 1.90 1.49 -10.86
C PRO A 185 1.33 2.81 -11.36
N ASP A 186 0.37 2.80 -12.31
CA ASP A 186 -0.27 4.02 -12.84
C ASP A 186 -0.96 4.86 -11.75
N ASN A 187 -1.29 4.25 -10.62
CA ASN A 187 -1.89 4.95 -9.48
C ASN A 187 -0.87 5.75 -8.66
N PHE A 188 0.44 5.53 -8.89
CA PHE A 188 1.55 6.13 -8.14
C PHE A 188 2.46 7.03 -9.00
N PHE A 189 2.19 7.19 -10.30
CA PHE A 189 2.97 8.07 -11.17
C PHE A 189 2.76 9.56 -10.88
N LYS A 190 1.66 9.89 -10.22
CA LYS A 190 1.32 11.25 -9.78
C LYS A 190 0.62 11.21 -8.44
N HIS A 191 0.85 12.21 -7.61
CA HIS A 191 0.08 12.40 -6.39
C HIS A 191 -1.40 12.58 -6.72
N SER A 192 -2.25 11.76 -6.12
CA SER A 192 -3.68 11.77 -6.41
C SER A 192 -4.50 11.06 -5.32
N VAL A 193 -5.81 11.26 -5.35
CA VAL A 193 -6.75 10.54 -4.49
C VAL A 193 -6.96 9.08 -4.88
N ARG A 194 -6.51 8.67 -6.09
CA ARG A 194 -6.85 7.37 -6.70
C ARG A 194 -6.56 6.15 -5.80
N PRO A 195 -5.36 5.96 -5.22
CA PRO A 195 -5.10 4.79 -4.39
C PRO A 195 -6.03 4.71 -3.17
N GLY A 196 -6.25 5.84 -2.51
CA GLY A 196 -7.15 5.91 -1.35
C GLY A 196 -8.61 5.66 -1.71
N ASN A 197 -9.10 6.22 -2.82
CA ASN A 197 -10.49 6.00 -3.26
C ASN A 197 -10.74 4.51 -3.62
N MET A 198 -9.78 3.83 -4.24
CA MET A 198 -9.89 2.38 -4.48
C MET A 198 -9.95 1.58 -3.18
N ILE A 199 -9.13 1.93 -2.18
CA ILE A 199 -9.19 1.31 -0.84
C ILE A 199 -10.54 1.57 -0.19
N ASP A 200 -11.11 2.77 -0.33
CA ASP A 200 -12.45 3.11 0.17
C ASP A 200 -13.53 2.26 -0.51
N MET A 201 -13.45 2.07 -1.82
CA MET A 201 -14.39 1.19 -2.54
C MET A 201 -14.30 -0.26 -2.08
N PHE A 202 -13.11 -0.78 -1.81
CA PHE A 202 -12.95 -2.11 -1.23
C PHE A 202 -13.46 -2.19 0.21
N SER A 203 -13.40 -1.11 0.98
CA SER A 203 -13.87 -1.11 2.37
C SER A 203 -15.39 -1.35 2.49
N LYS A 204 -16.17 -1.04 1.43
CA LYS A 204 -17.61 -1.30 1.36
C LYS A 204 -17.96 -2.79 1.25
N THR A 205 -17.00 -3.64 1.03
CA THR A 205 -17.19 -5.10 1.00
C THR A 205 -17.34 -5.73 2.38
N GLY A 206 -16.98 -5.02 3.44
CA GLY A 206 -16.92 -5.56 4.81
C GLY A 206 -15.68 -6.39 5.11
N LEU A 207 -14.84 -6.65 4.10
CA LEU A 207 -13.57 -7.36 4.27
C LEU A 207 -12.56 -6.51 5.04
N ARG A 208 -11.65 -7.19 5.75
CA ARG A 208 -10.62 -6.54 6.55
C ARG A 208 -9.28 -6.55 5.85
N ILE A 209 -8.57 -5.43 5.86
CA ILE A 209 -7.15 -5.39 5.48
C ILE A 209 -6.36 -6.11 6.58
N VAL A 210 -5.67 -7.19 6.23
CA VAL A 210 -4.85 -7.99 7.16
C VAL A 210 -3.36 -7.91 6.87
N GLY A 211 -2.97 -7.31 5.75
CA GLY A 211 -1.58 -7.06 5.37
C GLY A 211 -1.50 -5.95 4.32
N ALA A 212 -0.40 -5.21 4.30
CA ALA A 212 -0.15 -4.14 3.34
C ALA A 212 1.35 -3.96 3.11
N ARG A 213 1.76 -3.72 1.83
CA ARG A 213 3.15 -3.48 1.47
C ARG A 213 3.27 -2.67 0.18
N MET A 214 4.16 -1.66 0.18
CA MET A 214 4.63 -1.07 -1.08
C MET A 214 5.64 -2.03 -1.72
N ILE A 215 5.45 -2.33 -3.00
CA ILE A 215 6.29 -3.28 -3.74
C ILE A 215 6.91 -2.64 -4.98
N ARG A 216 8.10 -3.10 -5.34
CA ARG A 216 8.77 -2.86 -6.63
C ARG A 216 9.13 -4.23 -7.19
N MET A 217 8.25 -4.79 -8.02
CA MET A 217 8.50 -6.10 -8.60
C MET A 217 9.81 -6.09 -9.39
N SER A 218 10.66 -7.10 -9.19
CA SER A 218 11.81 -7.37 -10.05
C SER A 218 11.36 -7.92 -11.41
N ALA A 219 12.28 -7.96 -12.38
CA ALA A 219 11.99 -8.58 -13.66
C ALA A 219 11.61 -10.06 -13.51
N ALA A 220 12.34 -10.80 -12.68
CA ALA A 220 12.05 -12.21 -12.39
C ALA A 220 10.68 -12.40 -11.75
N GLN A 221 10.35 -11.60 -10.72
CA GLN A 221 9.04 -11.63 -10.08
C GLN A 221 7.90 -11.31 -11.06
N GLY A 222 8.08 -10.31 -11.93
CA GLY A 222 7.08 -9.96 -12.93
C GLY A 222 6.83 -11.07 -13.94
N GLU A 223 7.89 -11.73 -14.40
CA GLU A 223 7.78 -12.87 -15.32
C GLU A 223 7.13 -14.09 -14.66
N GLU A 224 7.45 -14.40 -13.42
CA GLU A 224 6.84 -15.49 -12.68
C GLU A 224 5.37 -15.21 -12.37
N PHE A 225 5.05 -13.99 -11.92
CA PHE A 225 3.71 -13.57 -11.54
C PHE A 225 2.73 -13.65 -12.70
N TYR A 226 3.13 -13.16 -13.88
CA TYR A 226 2.30 -13.08 -15.08
C TYR A 226 2.57 -14.21 -16.10
N GLY A 227 3.43 -15.19 -15.79
CA GLY A 227 3.89 -16.23 -16.71
C GLY A 227 2.78 -16.99 -17.42
N PHE A 228 1.67 -17.28 -16.74
CA PHE A 228 0.50 -17.95 -17.30
C PHE A 228 -0.16 -17.18 -18.46
N LEU A 229 0.03 -15.86 -18.53
CA LEU A 229 -0.54 -15.03 -19.61
C LEU A 229 0.07 -15.32 -20.98
N ARG A 230 1.27 -15.93 -21.05
CA ARG A 230 1.89 -16.33 -22.34
C ARG A 230 0.97 -17.25 -23.13
N ASP A 231 0.44 -18.28 -22.50
CA ASP A 231 -0.46 -19.23 -23.14
C ASP A 231 -1.84 -18.63 -23.44
N VAL A 232 -2.32 -17.76 -22.54
CA VAL A 232 -3.56 -17.01 -22.77
C VAL A 232 -3.44 -16.11 -24.00
N PHE A 233 -2.32 -15.40 -24.14
CA PHE A 233 -2.06 -14.55 -25.32
C PHE A 233 -1.93 -15.38 -26.61
N LYS A 234 -1.21 -16.51 -26.59
CA LYS A 234 -1.12 -17.40 -27.75
C LYS A 234 -2.52 -17.78 -28.26
N LYS A 235 -3.43 -18.15 -27.36
CA LYS A 235 -4.80 -18.52 -27.74
C LYS A 235 -5.64 -17.34 -28.21
N LYS A 236 -5.60 -16.19 -27.51
CA LYS A 236 -6.45 -15.04 -27.80
C LYS A 236 -6.00 -14.20 -28.99
N LEU A 237 -4.70 -14.11 -29.26
CA LEU A 237 -4.16 -13.24 -30.29
C LEU A 237 -4.13 -13.90 -31.67
N LYS A 238 -4.07 -15.24 -31.74
CA LYS A 238 -4.00 -15.97 -33.01
C LYS A 238 -5.10 -15.61 -34.01
N PRO A 239 -6.40 -15.55 -33.67
CA PRO A 239 -7.44 -15.13 -34.60
C PRO A 239 -7.26 -13.71 -35.14
N LYS A 240 -6.78 -12.79 -34.31
CA LYS A 240 -6.50 -11.42 -34.71
C LYS A 240 -5.33 -11.33 -35.71
N ILE A 241 -4.29 -12.14 -35.48
CA ILE A 241 -3.13 -12.21 -36.39
C ILE A 241 -3.57 -12.81 -37.74
N VAL A 242 -4.37 -13.85 -37.73
CA VAL A 242 -4.94 -14.42 -38.98
C VAL A 242 -5.70 -13.35 -39.77
N ALA A 243 -6.58 -12.61 -39.11
CA ALA A 243 -7.34 -11.52 -39.74
C ALA A 243 -6.42 -10.41 -40.31
N GLN A 244 -5.38 -10.02 -39.58
CA GLN A 244 -4.40 -9.02 -40.02
C GLN A 244 -3.57 -9.50 -41.22
N LEU A 245 -3.14 -10.77 -41.20
CA LEU A 245 -2.43 -11.39 -42.33
C LEU A 245 -3.32 -11.43 -43.57
N ARG A 246 -4.58 -11.88 -43.42
CA ARG A 246 -5.54 -11.89 -44.50
C ARG A 246 -5.71 -10.51 -45.13
N GLN A 247 -6.00 -9.50 -44.33
CA GLN A 247 -6.20 -8.13 -44.77
C GLN A 247 -4.93 -7.53 -45.44
N GLY A 248 -3.74 -7.84 -44.90
CA GLY A 248 -2.48 -7.30 -45.43
C GLY A 248 -1.97 -8.01 -46.69
N MET A 249 -2.41 -9.24 -46.93
CA MET A 249 -1.94 -10.07 -48.06
C MET A 249 -2.98 -10.20 -49.18
N GLU A 250 -4.20 -9.72 -48.99
CA GLU A 250 -5.27 -9.76 -49.96
C GLU A 250 -4.86 -8.98 -51.22
N GLY A 251 -4.90 -9.63 -52.39
CA GLY A 251 -4.53 -9.03 -53.66
C GLY A 251 -3.03 -8.86 -53.95
N LEU A 252 -2.14 -9.30 -53.04
CA LEU A 252 -0.69 -9.25 -53.27
C LEU A 252 -0.21 -10.36 -54.21
N PHE A 253 -0.96 -11.49 -54.32
CA PHE A 253 -0.58 -12.64 -55.12
C PHE A 253 -1.63 -12.94 -56.15
N ASN A 254 -1.20 -13.57 -57.28
CA ASN A 254 -2.10 -14.03 -58.34
C ASN A 254 -2.75 -15.41 -58.05
N PHE A 255 -2.67 -15.90 -56.84
CA PHE A 255 -3.30 -17.11 -56.30
C PHE A 255 -3.98 -16.82 -54.96
N GLN A 256 -4.94 -17.68 -54.60
CA GLN A 256 -5.61 -17.57 -53.30
C GLN A 256 -4.82 -18.28 -52.22
N ILE A 257 -4.63 -17.63 -51.08
CA ILE A 257 -4.08 -18.20 -49.87
C ILE A 257 -5.26 -18.80 -49.08
N THR A 258 -5.13 -20.08 -48.74
CA THR A 258 -6.16 -20.83 -47.98
C THR A 258 -6.19 -20.46 -46.52
N ASP A 259 -7.28 -20.81 -45.83
CA ASP A 259 -7.42 -20.61 -44.38
C ASP A 259 -6.34 -21.36 -43.59
N ASP A 260 -5.98 -22.55 -44.01
CA ASP A 260 -4.91 -23.35 -43.38
C ASP A 260 -3.54 -22.70 -43.50
N GLU A 261 -3.25 -22.12 -44.68
CA GLU A 261 -1.99 -21.37 -44.89
C GLU A 261 -1.93 -20.11 -44.04
N PHE A 262 -3.02 -19.33 -43.92
CA PHE A 262 -3.09 -18.20 -42.99
C PHE A 262 -2.91 -18.65 -41.55
N ASN A 263 -3.52 -19.74 -41.12
CA ASN A 263 -3.35 -20.31 -39.77
C ASN A 263 -1.91 -20.77 -39.51
N ALA A 264 -1.23 -21.36 -40.50
CA ALA A 264 0.16 -21.79 -40.40
C ALA A 264 1.11 -20.57 -40.28
N MET A 265 0.92 -19.53 -41.09
CA MET A 265 1.68 -18.27 -40.99
C MET A 265 1.45 -17.59 -39.65
N ALA A 266 0.19 -17.54 -39.20
CA ALA A 266 -0.16 -16.98 -37.91
C ALA A 266 0.51 -17.68 -36.74
N GLU A 267 0.71 -19.00 -36.79
CA GLU A 267 1.36 -19.77 -35.72
C GLU A 267 2.79 -19.28 -35.47
N VAL A 268 3.57 -19.04 -36.53
CA VAL A 268 4.96 -18.54 -36.43
C VAL A 268 5.02 -17.15 -35.85
N ILE A 269 4.09 -16.26 -36.22
CA ILE A 269 4.05 -14.87 -35.75
C ILE A 269 3.48 -14.79 -34.34
N ASN A 270 2.51 -15.65 -34.04
CA ASN A 270 1.75 -15.61 -32.76
C ASN A 270 2.63 -15.85 -31.53
N GLU A 271 3.61 -16.74 -31.62
CA GLU A 271 4.58 -16.98 -30.54
C GLU A 271 5.32 -15.69 -30.19
N LYS A 272 5.86 -15.03 -31.21
CA LYS A 272 6.61 -13.78 -31.05
C LYS A 272 5.72 -12.65 -30.54
N ASN A 273 4.50 -12.55 -31.05
CA ASN A 273 3.54 -11.52 -30.64
C ASN A 273 3.06 -11.74 -29.20
N ALA A 274 2.76 -12.98 -28.82
CA ALA A 274 2.37 -13.31 -27.45
C ALA A 274 3.50 -13.00 -26.44
N LEU A 275 4.75 -13.28 -26.80
CA LEU A 275 5.91 -12.93 -25.98
C LEU A 275 6.09 -11.39 -25.87
N TYR A 276 5.86 -10.67 -26.96
CA TYR A 276 5.90 -9.20 -26.95
C TYR A 276 4.85 -8.62 -26.00
N GLU A 277 3.57 -9.01 -26.16
CA GLU A 277 2.47 -8.52 -25.29
C GLU A 277 2.70 -8.88 -23.83
N PHE A 278 3.19 -10.08 -23.56
CA PHE A 278 3.60 -10.49 -22.21
C PHE A 278 4.69 -9.58 -21.65
N SER A 279 5.74 -9.29 -22.46
CA SER A 279 6.83 -8.42 -22.01
C SER A 279 6.37 -7.01 -21.71
N GLN A 280 5.35 -6.49 -22.42
CA GLN A 280 4.78 -5.15 -22.14
C GLN A 280 4.09 -5.12 -20.76
N ILE A 281 3.42 -6.20 -20.33
CA ILE A 281 2.82 -6.27 -18.99
C ILE A 281 3.91 -6.30 -17.92
N VAL A 282 4.95 -7.12 -18.08
CA VAL A 282 6.06 -7.17 -17.14
C VAL A 282 6.76 -5.80 -17.06
N LYS A 283 7.05 -5.19 -18.21
CA LYS A 283 7.64 -3.84 -18.29
C LYS A 283 6.78 -2.77 -17.59
N TYR A 284 5.46 -2.83 -17.81
CA TYR A 284 4.54 -1.91 -17.13
C TYR A 284 4.55 -2.08 -15.61
N MET A 285 4.56 -3.32 -15.12
CA MET A 285 4.54 -3.58 -13.67
C MET A 285 5.88 -3.30 -13.00
N THR A 286 6.99 -3.58 -13.67
CA THR A 286 8.34 -3.48 -13.09
C THR A 286 9.06 -2.17 -13.40
N GLY A 287 8.67 -1.49 -14.49
CA GLY A 287 9.36 -0.30 -15.02
C GLY A 287 10.65 -0.62 -15.76
N VAL A 288 10.92 -1.91 -16.06
CA VAL A 288 12.09 -2.37 -16.82
C VAL A 288 11.64 -3.39 -17.88
N ASP A 289 12.25 -3.33 -19.07
CA ASP A 289 11.99 -4.34 -20.10
C ASP A 289 12.76 -5.62 -19.75
N PRO A 290 12.09 -6.79 -19.57
CA PRO A 290 12.77 -8.00 -19.12
C PRO A 290 13.94 -8.44 -20.01
N LYS A 291 13.86 -8.16 -21.32
CA LYS A 291 14.91 -8.53 -22.28
C LYS A 291 16.19 -7.69 -22.10
N ASP A 292 16.08 -6.48 -21.54
CA ASP A 292 17.20 -5.53 -21.34
C ASP A 292 17.84 -5.70 -19.94
N VAL A 293 17.30 -6.57 -19.08
CA VAL A 293 17.82 -6.80 -17.73
C VAL A 293 18.83 -7.96 -17.74
N PRO A 294 20.11 -7.72 -17.36
CA PRO A 294 21.10 -8.78 -17.23
C PRO A 294 20.66 -9.87 -16.24
N LEU A 295 21.06 -11.12 -16.47
CA LEU A 295 20.70 -12.25 -15.60
C LEU A 295 21.02 -12.01 -14.11
N ALA A 296 22.18 -11.41 -13.83
CA ALA A 296 22.60 -11.09 -12.46
C ALA A 296 21.75 -10.00 -11.76
N ASP A 297 20.95 -9.28 -12.52
CA ASP A 297 20.14 -8.13 -12.03
C ASP A 297 18.64 -8.42 -12.03
N ARG A 298 18.22 -9.60 -12.47
CA ARG A 298 16.80 -9.95 -12.65
C ARG A 298 16.00 -9.95 -11.33
N ASP A 299 16.66 -10.20 -10.22
CA ASP A 299 16.04 -10.21 -8.88
C ASP A 299 16.11 -8.83 -8.18
N LYS A 300 16.78 -7.84 -8.79
CA LYS A 300 16.83 -6.50 -8.23
C LYS A 300 15.46 -5.82 -8.34
N PRO A 301 15.06 -5.02 -7.33
CA PRO A 301 13.80 -4.28 -7.38
C PRO A 301 13.67 -3.45 -8.66
N GLY A 302 12.51 -3.51 -9.28
CA GLY A 302 12.18 -2.69 -10.43
C GLY A 302 12.03 -1.20 -10.09
N LYS A 303 11.66 -0.42 -11.10
CA LYS A 303 11.53 1.05 -10.96
C LYS A 303 10.13 1.48 -10.52
N HIS A 304 9.09 0.75 -10.94
CA HIS A 304 7.71 1.12 -10.67
C HIS A 304 7.25 0.65 -9.30
N LEU A 305 6.52 1.52 -8.62
CA LEU A 305 5.94 1.29 -7.31
C LEU A 305 4.50 0.82 -7.46
N ALA A 306 4.09 -0.16 -6.67
CA ALA A 306 2.72 -0.65 -6.56
C ALA A 306 2.38 -0.93 -5.10
N LEU A 307 1.09 -0.99 -4.75
CA LEU A 307 0.63 -1.28 -3.40
C LEU A 307 -0.07 -2.64 -3.36
N ALA A 308 0.50 -3.57 -2.63
CA ALA A 308 -0.10 -4.87 -2.33
C ALA A 308 -0.88 -4.81 -1.01
N LEU A 309 -2.11 -5.30 -1.03
CA LEU A 309 -3.04 -5.36 0.09
C LEU A 309 -3.58 -6.78 0.22
N LEU A 310 -3.65 -7.29 1.44
CA LEU A 310 -4.33 -8.54 1.74
C LEU A 310 -5.67 -8.23 2.38
N TYR A 311 -6.73 -8.71 1.74
CA TYR A 311 -8.09 -8.63 2.27
C TYR A 311 -8.54 -9.99 2.76
N ARG A 312 -9.18 -10.05 3.93
CA ARG A 312 -9.67 -11.29 4.53
C ARG A 312 -11.11 -11.15 5.00
N GLY A 313 -11.88 -12.21 4.78
CA GLY A 313 -13.27 -12.36 5.21
C GLY A 313 -13.98 -13.45 4.43
N PRO A 314 -15.29 -13.62 4.64
CA PRO A 314 -16.10 -14.57 3.87
C PRO A 314 -16.07 -14.23 2.38
N ASN A 315 -15.89 -15.25 1.52
CA ASN A 315 -15.90 -15.13 0.04
C ASN A 315 -15.01 -13.98 -0.47
N ALA A 316 -13.84 -13.75 0.14
CA ALA A 316 -13.02 -12.57 -0.14
C ALA A 316 -12.57 -12.50 -1.61
N VAL A 317 -12.24 -13.63 -2.24
CA VAL A 317 -11.82 -13.68 -3.65
C VAL A 317 -12.95 -13.17 -4.55
N GLU A 318 -14.15 -13.75 -4.43
CA GLU A 318 -15.31 -13.39 -5.26
C GLU A 318 -15.70 -11.93 -5.02
N THR A 319 -15.87 -11.54 -3.75
CA THR A 319 -16.29 -10.19 -3.34
C THR A 319 -15.33 -9.09 -3.85
N ILE A 320 -14.01 -9.32 -3.77
CA ILE A 320 -13.02 -8.38 -4.30
C ILE A 320 -13.09 -8.31 -5.83
N ARG A 321 -13.25 -9.45 -6.51
CA ARG A 321 -13.33 -9.50 -7.99
C ARG A 321 -14.59 -8.83 -8.52
N GLU A 322 -15.72 -8.99 -7.86
CA GLU A 322 -16.96 -8.26 -8.19
C GLU A 322 -16.76 -6.75 -8.06
N ARG A 323 -16.18 -6.30 -6.95
CA ARG A 323 -15.90 -4.87 -6.73
C ARG A 323 -14.87 -4.31 -7.71
N LEU A 324 -13.89 -5.14 -8.12
CA LEU A 324 -12.88 -4.75 -9.09
C LEU A 324 -13.46 -4.59 -10.51
N GLY A 325 -14.37 -5.47 -10.92
CA GLY A 325 -14.94 -5.53 -12.27
C GLY A 325 -14.12 -6.38 -13.25
N VAL A 326 -14.65 -6.58 -14.46
CA VAL A 326 -13.99 -7.34 -15.54
C VAL A 326 -12.71 -6.67 -16.01
N THR A 327 -11.82 -7.43 -16.67
CA THR A 327 -10.45 -7.00 -17.02
C THR A 327 -10.42 -5.78 -17.93
N ASP A 328 -11.34 -5.67 -18.86
CA ASP A 328 -11.45 -4.55 -19.79
C ASP A 328 -12.32 -3.43 -19.18
N PRO A 329 -11.75 -2.25 -18.90
CA PRO A 329 -12.50 -1.12 -18.35
C PRO A 329 -13.65 -0.66 -19.23
N ALA A 330 -13.52 -0.81 -20.56
CA ALA A 330 -14.54 -0.35 -21.51
C ALA A 330 -15.87 -1.11 -21.40
N ILE A 331 -15.87 -2.32 -20.85
CA ILE A 331 -17.04 -3.18 -20.64
C ILE A 331 -17.28 -3.52 -19.18
N ALA A 332 -16.49 -2.91 -18.26
CA ALA A 332 -16.69 -3.10 -16.83
C ALA A 332 -17.97 -2.37 -16.37
N ALA A 333 -18.71 -3.01 -15.47
CA ALA A 333 -19.94 -2.44 -14.92
C ALA A 333 -19.65 -1.13 -14.18
N GLU A 334 -20.53 -0.15 -14.33
CA GLU A 334 -20.46 1.14 -13.63
C GLU A 334 -20.36 0.96 -12.11
N GLY A 335 -19.53 1.77 -11.46
CA GLY A 335 -19.26 1.69 -10.02
C GLY A 335 -18.30 0.56 -9.62
N THR A 336 -17.67 -0.13 -10.58
CA THR A 336 -16.54 -1.00 -10.32
C THR A 336 -15.23 -0.21 -10.42
N ILE A 337 -14.18 -0.68 -9.75
CA ILE A 337 -12.88 0.00 -9.74
C ILE A 337 -12.30 0.15 -11.15
N ARG A 338 -12.45 -0.86 -12.00
CA ARG A 338 -11.94 -0.81 -13.37
C ARG A 338 -12.73 0.13 -14.26
N SER A 339 -14.04 0.22 -14.08
CA SER A 339 -14.86 1.21 -14.77
C SER A 339 -14.45 2.64 -14.40
N ASP A 340 -14.24 2.90 -13.10
CA ASP A 340 -14.01 4.27 -12.60
C ASP A 340 -12.57 4.74 -12.77
N PHE A 341 -11.59 3.82 -12.68
CA PHE A 341 -10.16 4.15 -12.67
C PHE A 341 -9.33 3.53 -13.79
N GLY A 342 -9.83 2.52 -14.50
CA GLY A 342 -9.13 1.88 -15.60
C GLY A 342 -9.09 2.77 -16.85
N GLN A 343 -7.98 2.68 -17.61
CA GLN A 343 -7.82 3.38 -18.90
C GLN A 343 -7.86 2.40 -20.08
N ASN A 344 -7.29 1.22 -19.91
CA ASN A 344 -7.24 0.15 -20.91
C ASN A 344 -6.96 -1.21 -20.22
N ILE A 345 -6.87 -2.27 -20.99
CA ILE A 345 -6.67 -3.65 -20.48
C ILE A 345 -5.38 -3.80 -19.64
N VAL A 346 -4.33 -3.03 -19.91
CA VAL A 346 -3.07 -3.08 -19.16
C VAL A 346 -3.12 -2.14 -17.95
N GLN A 347 -3.50 -0.88 -18.18
CA GLN A 347 -3.67 0.15 -17.15
C GLN A 347 -5.11 0.10 -16.60
N ASN A 348 -5.46 -0.99 -15.94
CA ASN A 348 -6.81 -1.25 -15.45
C ASN A 348 -6.93 -1.17 -13.93
N ALA A 349 -6.21 -0.22 -13.34
CA ALA A 349 -6.22 0.19 -11.95
C ALA A 349 -5.66 -0.82 -10.95
N ALA A 350 -6.18 -2.06 -10.91
CA ALA A 350 -5.73 -3.05 -9.93
C ALA A 350 -5.77 -4.47 -10.48
N HIS A 351 -4.94 -5.33 -9.87
CA HIS A 351 -5.00 -6.78 -9.96
C HIS A 351 -5.66 -7.34 -8.70
N ALA A 352 -6.41 -8.43 -8.84
CA ALA A 352 -6.87 -9.26 -7.73
C ALA A 352 -6.70 -10.74 -8.12
N SER A 353 -6.27 -11.55 -7.16
CA SER A 353 -6.17 -13.00 -7.33
C SER A 353 -7.54 -13.60 -7.70
N ASP A 354 -7.54 -14.61 -8.54
CA ASP A 354 -8.77 -15.24 -9.05
C ASP A 354 -9.16 -16.52 -8.28
N SER A 355 -8.27 -17.00 -7.41
CA SER A 355 -8.52 -18.11 -6.49
C SER A 355 -7.67 -17.99 -5.23
N ILE A 356 -7.98 -18.79 -4.22
CA ILE A 356 -7.19 -18.86 -2.95
C ILE A 356 -5.78 -19.37 -3.27
N GLU A 357 -5.65 -20.38 -4.12
CA GLU A 357 -4.36 -20.97 -4.52
C GLU A 357 -3.48 -19.93 -5.23
N ASN A 358 -4.07 -19.16 -6.15
CA ASN A 358 -3.36 -18.08 -6.82
C ASN A 358 -3.00 -16.95 -5.83
N ALA A 359 -3.86 -16.60 -4.89
CA ALA A 359 -3.53 -15.64 -3.86
C ALA A 359 -2.29 -16.06 -3.05
N VAL A 360 -2.20 -17.34 -2.65
CA VAL A 360 -1.04 -17.89 -1.94
C VAL A 360 0.22 -17.85 -2.81
N ARG A 361 0.14 -18.30 -4.08
CA ARG A 361 1.25 -18.28 -5.02
C ARG A 361 1.76 -16.88 -5.28
N GLU A 362 0.88 -15.94 -5.57
CA GLU A 362 1.18 -14.56 -5.90
C GLU A 362 1.81 -13.82 -4.72
N ARG A 363 1.32 -14.03 -3.50
CA ARG A 363 1.90 -13.49 -2.25
C ARG A 363 3.34 -13.95 -2.06
N LYS A 364 3.65 -15.23 -2.34
CA LYS A 364 5.02 -15.78 -2.24
C LYS A 364 5.95 -15.10 -3.23
N ILE A 365 5.53 -14.95 -4.49
CA ILE A 365 6.32 -14.31 -5.54
C ILE A 365 6.72 -12.89 -5.15
N ILE A 366 5.79 -12.09 -4.62
CA ILE A 366 6.08 -10.70 -4.22
C ILE A 366 6.65 -10.58 -2.81
N GLY A 367 6.94 -11.70 -2.13
CA GLY A 367 7.50 -11.71 -0.79
C GLY A 367 6.56 -11.19 0.31
N LEU A 368 5.25 -11.24 0.10
CA LEU A 368 4.23 -10.83 1.08
C LEU A 368 3.71 -12.04 1.88
N TYR A 369 4.60 -12.88 2.38
CA TYR A 369 4.24 -14.10 3.10
C TYR A 369 4.91 -14.19 4.47
N ASP A 370 6.25 -14.00 4.57
CA ASP A 370 7.01 -14.29 5.77
C ASP A 370 7.49 -13.03 6.51
N ASP A 371 8.10 -12.07 5.83
CA ASP A 371 8.60 -10.82 6.43
C ASP A 371 8.24 -9.60 5.58
N ALA A 372 7.00 -9.19 5.67
CA ALA A 372 6.53 -7.98 5.01
C ALA A 372 7.10 -6.69 5.63
N GLY A 373 7.86 -6.79 6.73
CA GLY A 373 8.35 -5.63 7.48
C GLY A 373 9.72 -5.11 7.08
N ALA A 374 10.49 -5.92 6.39
CA ALA A 374 11.87 -5.58 6.04
C ALA A 374 11.97 -4.26 5.25
N ASP A 375 10.96 -3.92 4.45
CA ASP A 375 11.01 -2.74 3.58
C ASP A 375 10.91 -1.42 4.34
N CYS A 376 9.90 -1.24 5.20
CA CYS A 376 9.80 -0.03 6.01
C CYS A 376 11.02 0.14 6.91
N ARG A 377 11.47 -0.94 7.58
CA ARG A 377 12.67 -0.91 8.42
C ARG A 377 13.89 -0.49 7.60
N ARG A 378 14.14 -1.12 6.45
CA ARG A 378 15.29 -0.84 5.58
C ARG A 378 15.27 0.60 5.06
N ILE A 379 14.11 1.13 4.65
CA ILE A 379 13.97 2.51 4.20
C ILE A 379 14.34 3.46 5.35
N ILE A 380 13.81 3.24 6.54
CA ILE A 380 14.09 4.06 7.72
C ILE A 380 15.58 4.00 8.09
N GLU A 381 16.15 2.81 8.20
CA GLU A 381 17.58 2.63 8.57
C GLU A 381 18.51 3.28 7.55
N ASN A 382 18.23 3.14 6.26
CA ASN A 382 19.03 3.78 5.20
C ASN A 382 18.92 5.31 5.27
N TRP A 383 17.71 5.83 5.49
CA TRP A 383 17.53 7.27 5.62
C TRP A 383 18.24 7.85 6.86
N LEU A 384 18.14 7.15 8.01
CA LEU A 384 18.82 7.55 9.25
C LEU A 384 20.35 7.52 9.13
N LYS A 385 20.94 6.57 8.38
CA LYS A 385 22.38 6.53 8.11
C LYS A 385 22.88 7.78 7.39
N VAL A 386 22.08 8.32 6.47
CA VAL A 386 22.44 9.51 5.67
C VAL A 386 22.15 10.80 6.44
N ASN A 387 21.04 10.85 7.20
CA ASN A 387 20.53 12.08 7.81
C ASN A 387 20.81 12.21 9.33
N GLY A 388 21.64 11.31 9.87
CA GLY A 388 21.97 11.24 11.29
C GLY A 388 20.82 10.69 12.13
N GLY A 389 21.00 9.50 12.70
CA GLY A 389 20.19 9.01 13.82
C GLY A 389 20.37 9.93 15.03
N SER A 390 19.40 9.96 15.94
CA SER A 390 19.49 10.84 17.10
C SER A 390 20.73 10.52 17.93
N SER A 391 21.47 11.56 18.31
CA SER A 391 22.69 11.45 19.14
C SER A 391 22.41 10.94 20.58
N MET A 392 21.17 10.72 20.95
CA MET A 392 20.76 10.24 22.27
C MET A 392 21.07 8.75 22.50
N HIS A 393 20.99 7.90 21.46
CA HIS A 393 21.16 6.44 21.65
C HIS A 393 22.60 5.94 21.54
N LEU A 394 23.50 6.68 20.91
CA LEU A 394 24.93 6.31 20.97
C LEU A 394 25.51 6.40 22.39
N LYS A 395 24.97 7.31 23.24
CA LYS A 395 25.37 7.42 24.64
C LYS A 395 24.76 6.33 25.53
N GLU A 396 23.53 5.89 25.24
CA GLU A 396 22.81 4.90 26.05
C GLU A 396 23.22 3.45 25.68
N ALA A 397 23.46 3.18 24.40
CA ALA A 397 24.04 1.90 23.94
C ALA A 397 25.48 1.70 24.46
N ALA A 398 26.30 2.79 24.52
CA ALA A 398 27.62 2.76 25.11
C ALA A 398 27.58 2.52 26.63
N ARG A 399 26.52 3.00 27.31
CA ARG A 399 26.32 2.80 28.74
C ARG A 399 25.89 1.36 29.10
N ILE A 400 25.03 0.76 28.25
CA ILE A 400 24.58 -0.64 28.43
C ILE A 400 25.68 -1.65 28.06
N GLN A 401 26.61 -1.32 27.13
CA GLN A 401 27.79 -2.14 26.83
C GLN A 401 28.93 -1.99 27.84
N GLY A 402 28.90 -0.97 28.67
CA GLY A 402 29.91 -0.74 29.73
C GLY A 402 29.52 -1.28 31.12
N GLU A 403 28.29 -1.85 31.25
CA GLU A 403 27.79 -2.45 32.50
C GLU A 403 27.61 -3.98 32.43
N LEU A 404 28.15 -4.61 31.39
CA LEU A 404 28.38 -6.06 31.27
C LEU A 404 29.90 -6.30 31.24
#